data_175fbab310a239c00f7a36037056eefa
#
_entry.id   175fbab310a239c00f7a36037056eefa
#
_cell.length_a   1.000
_cell.length_b   1.000
_cell.length_c   1.000
_cell.angle_alpha   90.00
_cell.angle_beta   90.00
_cell.angle_gamma   90.00
#
_symmetry.space_group_name_H-M   'P 1'
#
loop_
_entity.id
_entity.type
_entity.pdbx_description
1 polymer ?
#
loop_
_entity_poly.entity_id
_entity_poly.type
_entity_poly.pdbx_seq_one_letter_code
_entity_poly.pdbx_strand_id
1 'polypeptide(L)'
;MNLLAVDTSGPVAGVAGLKDGEVAYEGAAVNRLTHSVNLMPMIEEALGRAGLDVSEIGLYAAVTGPGSFTGVRIGVSAVKGMAHGAGKPCVGVDALEALAAGACLTDALICPIQDARAGQVYGAAFLAGMPPVRMLPNMAEALPVYLDRALAVAGERRLCFLGDGVSTYRDAIVERLGERAVIAPAHMRYLRPASVGELAWLNRERSVDYLALMPVYLRAPQAERERARRLGGRA
;
A
#
# COMPACT_ATOMS: atom_id res chain seq x y z
N MET A 1 4.18 -16.52 16.90
CA MET A 1 2.93 -15.70 16.82
C MET A 1 2.50 -15.63 15.36
N ASN A 2 1.22 -15.90 15.08
CA ASN A 2 0.69 -15.85 13.73
C ASN A 2 0.11 -14.47 13.43
N LEU A 3 0.24 -14.02 12.17
CA LEU A 3 -0.21 -12.72 11.70
C LEU A 3 -1.05 -12.88 10.44
N LEU A 4 -2.13 -12.10 10.35
CA LEU A 4 -2.95 -11.95 9.15
C LEU A 4 -2.84 -10.53 8.62
N ALA A 5 -2.38 -10.36 7.38
CA ALA A 5 -2.23 -9.06 6.71
C ALA A 5 -3.23 -8.91 5.56
N VAL A 6 -3.77 -7.72 5.42
CA VAL A 6 -4.79 -7.38 4.41
C VAL A 6 -4.40 -6.10 3.68
N ASP A 7 -4.52 -6.13 2.36
CA ASP A 7 -4.49 -4.95 1.49
C ASP A 7 -5.69 -4.87 0.57
N THR A 8 -6.29 -3.69 0.54
CA THR A 8 -7.35 -3.31 -0.41
C THR A 8 -7.20 -1.85 -0.84
N SER A 9 -5.99 -1.29 -0.66
CA SER A 9 -5.71 0.13 -0.90
C SER A 9 -5.63 0.53 -2.38
N GLY A 10 -5.32 -0.44 -3.24
CA GLY A 10 -5.15 -0.27 -4.68
C GLY A 10 -6.16 -1.07 -5.52
N PRO A 11 -5.84 -1.35 -6.80
CA PRO A 11 -6.67 -2.19 -7.66
C PRO A 11 -6.63 -3.68 -7.32
N VAL A 12 -5.71 -4.07 -6.45
CA VAL A 12 -5.52 -5.45 -5.98
C VAL A 12 -6.17 -5.60 -4.61
N ALA A 13 -6.89 -6.69 -4.39
CA ALA A 13 -7.21 -7.18 -3.06
C ALA A 13 -6.20 -8.27 -2.70
N GLY A 14 -5.63 -8.22 -1.52
CA GLY A 14 -4.60 -9.16 -1.12
C GLY A 14 -4.64 -9.53 0.35
N VAL A 15 -4.26 -10.76 0.64
CA VAL A 15 -4.19 -11.33 2.00
C VAL A 15 -2.91 -12.16 2.13
N ALA A 16 -2.23 -12.05 3.27
CA ALA A 16 -1.12 -12.93 3.63
C ALA A 16 -1.27 -13.45 5.05
N GLY A 17 -0.95 -14.71 5.24
CA GLY A 17 -0.81 -15.36 6.55
C GLY A 17 0.67 -15.62 6.84
N LEU A 18 1.14 -15.19 8.02
CA LEU A 18 2.52 -15.41 8.46
C LEU A 18 2.54 -16.23 9.75
N LYS A 19 3.53 -17.13 9.86
CA LYS A 19 3.86 -17.90 11.08
C LYS A 19 5.25 -17.47 11.57
N ASP A 20 5.32 -16.91 12.75
CA ASP A 20 6.58 -16.45 13.36
C ASP A 20 7.44 -15.55 12.45
N GLY A 21 6.79 -14.71 11.65
CA GLY A 21 7.43 -13.80 10.70
C GLY A 21 7.67 -14.39 9.30
N GLU A 22 7.51 -15.69 9.12
CA GLU A 22 7.65 -16.34 7.82
C GLU A 22 6.33 -16.40 7.07
N VAL A 23 6.36 -16.08 5.77
CA VAL A 23 5.18 -16.10 4.90
C VAL A 23 4.73 -17.56 4.69
N ALA A 24 3.59 -17.94 5.25
CA ALA A 24 2.98 -19.25 5.08
C ALA A 24 2.04 -19.30 3.87
N TYR A 25 1.39 -18.18 3.55
CA TYR A 25 0.53 -18.03 2.37
C TYR A 25 0.43 -16.56 1.94
N GLU A 26 0.37 -16.35 0.65
CA GLU A 26 0.02 -15.07 0.03
C GLU A 26 -0.98 -15.29 -1.11
N GLY A 27 -2.07 -14.55 -1.12
CA GLY A 27 -3.04 -14.53 -2.19
C GLY A 27 -3.37 -13.10 -2.61
N ALA A 28 -3.41 -12.84 -3.92
CA ALA A 28 -3.74 -11.53 -4.47
C ALA A 28 -4.66 -11.68 -5.69
N ALA A 29 -5.68 -10.84 -5.79
CA ALA A 29 -6.62 -10.83 -6.90
C ALA A 29 -6.65 -9.45 -7.57
N VAL A 30 -6.30 -9.43 -8.86
CA VAL A 30 -6.45 -8.26 -9.73
C VAL A 30 -7.71 -8.48 -10.58
N ASN A 31 -8.86 -8.15 -10.04
CA ASN A 31 -10.12 -8.33 -10.73
C ASN A 31 -10.99 -7.06 -10.64
N ARG A 32 -12.05 -7.01 -11.45
CA ARG A 32 -12.98 -5.87 -11.47
C ARG A 32 -14.08 -5.98 -10.40
N LEU A 33 -14.04 -7.01 -9.55
CA LEU A 33 -15.00 -7.17 -8.47
C LEU A 33 -14.66 -6.22 -7.33
N THR A 34 -15.67 -5.80 -6.61
CA THR A 34 -15.47 -4.94 -5.44
C THR A 34 -14.74 -5.69 -4.33
N HIS A 35 -13.77 -5.06 -3.71
CA HIS A 35 -12.98 -5.66 -2.62
C HIS A 35 -13.85 -6.22 -1.49
N SER A 36 -15.01 -5.61 -1.21
CA SER A 36 -15.93 -6.07 -0.17
C SER A 36 -16.53 -7.46 -0.45
N VAL A 37 -16.61 -7.88 -1.72
CA VAL A 37 -17.10 -9.22 -2.08
C VAL A 37 -15.99 -10.27 -1.95
N ASN A 38 -14.75 -9.89 -2.32
CA ASN A 38 -13.64 -10.83 -2.40
C ASN A 38 -12.91 -11.04 -1.07
N LEU A 39 -12.85 -10.01 -0.23
CA LEU A 39 -11.90 -9.99 0.89
C LEU A 39 -12.14 -11.11 1.90
N MET A 40 -13.38 -11.34 2.34
CA MET A 40 -13.65 -12.39 3.34
C MET A 40 -13.37 -13.80 2.80
N PRO A 41 -13.81 -14.17 1.57
CA PRO A 41 -13.40 -15.45 0.96
C PRO A 41 -11.88 -15.61 0.83
N MET A 42 -11.15 -14.54 0.48
CA MET A 42 -9.68 -14.58 0.40
C MET A 42 -9.04 -14.79 1.77
N ILE A 43 -9.59 -14.21 2.82
CA ILE A 43 -9.11 -14.42 4.20
C ILE A 43 -9.32 -15.88 4.62
N GLU A 44 -10.51 -16.44 4.36
CA GLU A 44 -10.82 -17.83 4.64
C GLU A 44 -9.87 -18.78 3.89
N GLU A 45 -9.66 -18.54 2.59
CA GLU A 45 -8.70 -19.31 1.79
C GLU A 45 -7.28 -19.18 2.35
N ALA A 46 -6.84 -17.96 2.69
CA ALA A 46 -5.51 -17.71 3.21
C ALA A 46 -5.24 -18.46 4.52
N LEU A 47 -6.17 -18.43 5.44
CA LEU A 47 -6.08 -19.17 6.69
C LEU A 47 -6.02 -20.67 6.44
N GLY A 48 -6.92 -21.21 5.62
CA GLY A 48 -6.94 -22.65 5.29
C GLY A 48 -5.66 -23.12 4.61
N ARG A 49 -5.14 -22.35 3.64
CA ARG A 49 -3.88 -22.66 2.92
C ARG A 49 -2.65 -22.52 3.80
N ALA A 50 -2.65 -21.53 4.69
CA ALA A 50 -1.58 -21.37 5.67
C ALA A 50 -1.64 -22.44 6.79
N GLY A 51 -2.71 -23.24 6.87
CA GLY A 51 -2.94 -24.18 7.97
C GLY A 51 -3.03 -23.44 9.30
N LEU A 52 -3.81 -22.37 9.34
CA LEU A 52 -4.08 -21.54 10.52
C LEU A 52 -5.57 -21.51 10.83
N ASP A 53 -5.91 -21.60 12.10
CA ASP A 53 -7.24 -21.25 12.57
C ASP A 53 -7.29 -19.76 12.95
N VAL A 54 -8.44 -19.12 12.78
CA VAL A 54 -8.61 -17.70 13.12
C VAL A 54 -8.30 -17.40 14.58
N SER A 55 -8.54 -18.37 15.48
CA SER A 55 -8.23 -18.26 16.91
C SER A 55 -6.73 -18.25 17.22
N GLU A 56 -5.89 -18.73 16.29
CA GLU A 56 -4.43 -18.75 16.41
C GLU A 56 -3.77 -17.43 15.96
N ILE A 57 -4.55 -16.52 15.34
CA ILE A 57 -4.02 -15.23 14.91
C ILE A 57 -3.78 -14.35 16.13
N GLY A 58 -2.52 -13.97 16.33
CA GLY A 58 -2.09 -13.11 17.43
C GLY A 58 -1.97 -11.63 17.07
N LEU A 59 -1.91 -11.31 15.77
CA LEU A 59 -1.74 -9.94 15.26
C LEU A 59 -2.44 -9.79 13.91
N TYR A 60 -3.18 -8.70 13.74
CA TYR A 60 -3.83 -8.34 12.49
C TYR A 60 -3.16 -7.11 11.88
N ALA A 61 -3.05 -7.07 10.56
CA ALA A 61 -2.47 -5.94 9.86
C ALA A 61 -3.35 -5.49 8.71
N ALA A 62 -3.48 -4.17 8.52
CA ALA A 62 -4.12 -3.58 7.36
C ALA A 62 -3.27 -2.48 6.75
N VAL A 63 -3.32 -2.37 5.42
CA VAL A 63 -2.85 -1.17 4.75
C VAL A 63 -3.78 -0.01 5.09
N THR A 64 -3.23 1.03 5.71
CA THR A 64 -3.98 2.21 6.15
C THR A 64 -4.02 3.33 5.12
N GLY A 65 -3.29 3.20 4.02
CA GLY A 65 -3.16 4.17 2.94
C GLY A 65 -1.71 4.61 2.72
N PRO A 66 -1.49 5.54 1.77
CA PRO A 66 -2.48 6.16 0.89
C PRO A 66 -3.08 5.18 -0.12
N GLY A 67 -4.19 5.58 -0.78
CA GLY A 67 -4.81 4.75 -1.81
C GLY A 67 -6.29 5.09 -2.04
N SER A 68 -7.02 4.11 -2.57
CA SER A 68 -8.47 4.20 -2.78
C SER A 68 -9.20 4.42 -1.46
N PHE A 69 -9.95 5.53 -1.37
CA PHE A 69 -10.72 5.88 -0.17
C PHE A 69 -11.67 4.76 0.28
N THR A 70 -12.38 4.15 -0.66
CA THR A 70 -13.27 3.02 -0.37
C THR A 70 -12.48 1.76 -0.04
N GLY A 71 -11.44 1.47 -0.84
CA GLY A 71 -10.61 0.29 -0.65
C GLY A 71 -9.97 0.25 0.73
N VAL A 72 -9.25 1.29 1.11
CA VAL A 72 -8.60 1.37 2.44
C VAL A 72 -9.59 1.14 3.57
N ARG A 73 -10.80 1.72 3.48
CA ARG A 73 -11.83 1.51 4.49
C ARG A 73 -12.31 0.06 4.59
N ILE A 74 -12.43 -0.64 3.46
CA ILE A 74 -12.83 -2.06 3.45
C ILE A 74 -11.82 -2.89 4.24
N GLY A 75 -10.52 -2.79 3.93
CA GLY A 75 -9.47 -3.55 4.62
C GLY A 75 -9.35 -3.19 6.10
N VAL A 76 -9.28 -1.90 6.41
CA VAL A 76 -9.20 -1.43 7.79
C VAL A 76 -10.42 -1.88 8.61
N SER A 77 -11.65 -1.78 8.06
CA SER A 77 -12.85 -2.20 8.78
C SER A 77 -12.90 -3.71 9.00
N ALA A 78 -12.48 -4.52 8.03
CA ALA A 78 -12.40 -5.97 8.16
C ALA A 78 -11.39 -6.36 9.27
N VAL A 79 -10.20 -5.78 9.25
CA VAL A 79 -9.18 -6.01 10.26
C VAL A 79 -9.65 -5.55 11.65
N LYS A 80 -10.27 -4.38 11.76
CA LYS A 80 -10.85 -3.91 13.04
C LYS A 80 -11.89 -4.87 13.57
N GLY A 81 -12.77 -5.37 12.72
CA GLY A 81 -13.82 -6.33 13.12
C GLY A 81 -13.24 -7.65 13.62
N MET A 82 -12.27 -8.21 12.90
CA MET A 82 -11.61 -9.47 13.30
C MET A 82 -10.80 -9.30 14.58
N ALA A 83 -10.00 -8.23 14.67
CA ALA A 83 -9.20 -7.94 15.84
C ALA A 83 -10.06 -7.71 17.09
N HIS A 84 -11.19 -6.99 16.95
CA HIS A 84 -12.16 -6.80 18.04
C HIS A 84 -12.75 -8.14 18.49
N GLY A 85 -13.25 -8.95 17.55
CA GLY A 85 -13.84 -10.26 17.86
C GLY A 85 -12.85 -11.23 18.52
N ALA A 86 -11.57 -11.17 18.14
CA ALA A 86 -10.52 -12.00 18.71
C ALA A 86 -9.86 -11.41 19.97
N GLY A 87 -10.12 -10.15 20.32
CA GLY A 87 -9.43 -9.46 21.41
C GLY A 87 -7.92 -9.31 21.16
N LYS A 88 -7.51 -9.07 19.89
CA LYS A 88 -6.10 -9.03 19.48
C LYS A 88 -5.71 -7.64 18.94
N PRO A 89 -4.42 -7.28 19.02
CA PRO A 89 -3.92 -6.00 18.52
C PRO A 89 -3.86 -5.95 16.98
N CYS A 90 -3.70 -4.72 16.46
CA CYS A 90 -3.56 -4.43 15.04
C CYS A 90 -2.32 -3.60 14.74
N VAL A 91 -1.79 -3.72 13.51
CA VAL A 91 -0.76 -2.83 12.96
C VAL A 91 -1.27 -2.20 11.66
N GLY A 92 -1.17 -0.87 11.56
CA GLY A 92 -1.36 -0.14 10.32
C GLY A 92 -0.07 -0.10 9.50
N VAL A 93 -0.16 -0.41 8.21
CA VAL A 93 0.98 -0.41 7.28
C VAL A 93 0.76 0.65 6.20
N ASP A 94 1.83 1.39 5.89
CA ASP A 94 1.83 2.38 4.81
C ASP A 94 1.89 1.69 3.44
N ALA A 95 0.98 2.08 2.52
CA ALA A 95 0.88 1.46 1.20
C ALA A 95 2.14 1.67 0.34
N LEU A 96 2.74 2.87 0.38
CA LEU A 96 3.91 3.20 -0.44
C LEU A 96 5.17 2.53 0.13
N GLU A 97 5.26 2.40 1.45
CA GLU A 97 6.34 1.65 2.09
C GLU A 97 6.23 0.15 1.77
N ALA A 98 5.03 -0.42 1.81
CA ALA A 98 4.81 -1.82 1.45
C ALA A 98 5.10 -2.11 -0.04
N LEU A 99 4.77 -1.17 -0.94
CA LEU A 99 5.20 -1.23 -2.33
C LEU A 99 6.73 -1.21 -2.43
N ALA A 100 7.41 -0.29 -1.73
CA ALA A 100 8.86 -0.18 -1.75
C ALA A 100 9.55 -1.44 -1.21
N ALA A 101 9.01 -2.06 -0.17
CA ALA A 101 9.50 -3.32 0.39
C ALA A 101 9.53 -4.46 -0.66
N GLY A 102 8.55 -4.49 -1.58
CA GLY A 102 8.53 -5.43 -2.71
C GLY A 102 9.66 -5.24 -3.74
N ALA A 103 10.42 -4.15 -3.66
CA ALA A 103 11.54 -3.84 -4.56
C ALA A 103 12.86 -3.61 -3.79
N CYS A 104 13.02 -4.20 -2.62
CA CYS A 104 14.12 -3.93 -1.68
C CYS A 104 15.53 -4.38 -2.16
N LEU A 105 15.64 -5.03 -3.31
CA LEU A 105 16.90 -5.55 -3.87
C LEU A 105 17.36 -4.75 -5.09
N THR A 106 17.45 -3.43 -4.99
CA THR A 106 17.89 -2.54 -6.08
C THR A 106 18.79 -1.42 -5.56
N ASP A 107 19.73 -0.97 -6.40
CA ASP A 107 20.56 0.22 -6.14
C ASP A 107 19.85 1.52 -6.52
N ALA A 108 18.73 1.42 -7.24
CA ALA A 108 17.95 2.59 -7.64
C ALA A 108 17.21 3.20 -6.45
N LEU A 109 16.88 4.48 -6.52
CA LEU A 109 15.88 5.08 -5.65
C LEU A 109 14.52 4.46 -5.98
N ILE A 110 13.89 3.83 -4.99
CA ILE A 110 12.58 3.20 -5.15
C ILE A 110 11.51 4.27 -5.05
N CYS A 111 10.72 4.42 -6.10
CA CYS A 111 9.73 5.46 -6.29
C CYS A 111 8.32 4.85 -6.47
N PRO A 112 7.68 4.36 -5.40
CA PRO A 112 6.31 3.86 -5.48
C PRO A 112 5.36 5.00 -5.83
N ILE A 113 4.48 4.75 -6.80
CA ILE A 113 3.42 5.69 -7.21
C ILE A 113 2.08 4.99 -7.35
N GLN A 114 1.04 5.60 -6.81
CA GLN A 114 -0.35 5.20 -7.03
C GLN A 114 -1.11 6.33 -7.74
N ASP A 115 -2.05 5.98 -8.63
CA ASP A 115 -2.85 6.97 -9.34
C ASP A 115 -3.84 7.67 -8.40
N ALA A 116 -3.55 8.94 -8.07
CA ALA A 116 -4.43 9.79 -7.26
C ALA A 116 -5.49 10.54 -8.08
N ARG A 117 -5.62 10.19 -9.39
CA ARG A 117 -6.50 10.81 -10.38
C ARG A 117 -6.14 12.27 -10.72
N ALA A 118 -6.69 12.76 -11.83
CA ALA A 118 -6.53 14.14 -12.29
C ALA A 118 -5.06 14.59 -12.43
N GLY A 119 -4.20 13.73 -12.99
CA GLY A 119 -2.79 14.03 -13.22
C GLY A 119 -1.91 14.03 -11.95
N GLN A 120 -2.44 13.54 -10.84
CA GLN A 120 -1.73 13.48 -9.56
C GLN A 120 -1.39 12.04 -9.17
N VAL A 121 -0.32 11.91 -8.39
CA VAL A 121 0.12 10.63 -7.81
C VAL A 121 0.15 10.72 -6.29
N TYR A 122 -0.17 9.62 -5.62
CA TYR A 122 0.38 9.36 -4.31
C TYR A 122 1.77 8.79 -4.51
N GLY A 123 2.79 9.45 -4.00
CA GLY A 123 4.18 9.05 -4.19
C GLY A 123 5.02 9.27 -2.93
N ALA A 124 6.08 8.50 -2.84
CA ALA A 124 7.14 8.62 -1.86
C ALA A 124 8.46 8.17 -2.50
N ALA A 125 9.58 8.26 -1.78
CA ALA A 125 10.84 7.70 -2.26
C ALA A 125 11.59 7.00 -1.13
N PHE A 126 12.24 5.88 -1.48
CA PHE A 126 12.96 5.05 -0.51
C PHE A 126 14.29 4.55 -1.08
N LEU A 127 15.25 4.29 -0.19
CA LEU A 127 16.37 3.41 -0.50
C LEU A 127 16.01 1.97 -0.12
N ALA A 128 16.69 1.03 -0.77
CA ALA A 128 16.56 -0.39 -0.48
C ALA A 128 16.89 -0.71 0.98
N GLY A 129 16.18 -1.69 1.52
CA GLY A 129 16.31 -2.14 2.90
C GLY A 129 15.02 -2.84 3.35
N MET A 130 15.07 -3.49 4.51
CA MET A 130 13.90 -4.09 5.14
C MET A 130 13.92 -3.75 6.65
N PRO A 131 13.09 -2.75 7.08
CA PRO A 131 12.18 -1.93 6.26
C PRO A 131 12.93 -0.99 5.30
N PRO A 132 12.27 -0.53 4.21
CA PRO A 132 12.84 0.47 3.30
C PRO A 132 13.15 1.80 3.99
N VAL A 133 14.28 2.44 3.61
CA VAL A 133 14.69 3.71 4.20
C VAL A 133 14.02 4.87 3.47
N ARG A 134 13.14 5.58 4.14
CA ARG A 134 12.36 6.69 3.55
C ARG A 134 13.22 7.92 3.28
N MET A 135 13.24 8.36 2.02
CA MET A 135 13.95 9.55 1.53
C MET A 135 13.01 10.73 1.27
N LEU A 136 11.77 10.45 0.82
CA LEU A 136 10.70 11.44 0.71
C LEU A 136 9.46 10.97 1.47
N PRO A 137 8.76 11.88 2.16
CA PRO A 137 7.49 11.55 2.80
C PRO A 137 6.43 11.20 1.75
N ASN A 138 5.34 10.58 2.19
CA ASN A 138 4.15 10.41 1.36
C ASN A 138 3.59 11.77 0.94
N MET A 139 3.30 11.92 -0.33
CA MET A 139 2.73 13.14 -0.90
C MET A 139 1.64 12.83 -1.91
N ALA A 140 0.77 13.80 -2.12
CA ALA A 140 -0.26 13.79 -3.16
C ALA A 140 -0.03 15.01 -4.06
N GLU A 141 0.69 14.82 -5.15
CA GLU A 141 1.19 15.91 -6.00
C GLU A 141 0.93 15.63 -7.49
N ALA A 142 1.00 16.67 -8.32
CA ALA A 142 1.08 16.47 -9.76
C ALA A 142 2.36 15.69 -10.11
N LEU A 143 2.28 14.79 -11.10
CA LEU A 143 3.41 13.94 -11.46
C LEU A 143 4.71 14.73 -11.71
N PRO A 144 4.73 15.85 -12.46
CA PRO A 144 5.99 16.59 -12.68
C PRO A 144 6.63 17.08 -11.39
N VAL A 145 5.82 17.57 -10.43
CA VAL A 145 6.31 18.05 -9.13
C VAL A 145 6.90 16.89 -8.32
N TYR A 146 6.23 15.75 -8.32
CA TYR A 146 6.76 14.54 -7.66
C TYR A 146 8.10 14.10 -8.27
N LEU A 147 8.20 14.07 -9.61
CA LEU A 147 9.43 13.68 -10.30
C LEU A 147 10.60 14.62 -9.97
N ASP A 148 10.36 15.93 -9.91
CA ASP A 148 11.40 16.91 -9.55
C ASP A 148 11.89 16.69 -8.11
N ARG A 149 10.99 16.42 -7.17
CA ARG A 149 11.34 16.09 -5.79
C ARG A 149 12.12 14.77 -5.68
N ALA A 150 11.71 13.73 -6.42
CA ALA A 150 12.41 12.45 -6.44
C ALA A 150 13.82 12.59 -7.04
N LEU A 151 13.97 13.36 -8.11
CA LEU A 151 15.28 13.68 -8.71
C LEU A 151 16.19 14.38 -7.71
N ALA A 152 15.68 15.33 -6.94
CA ALA A 152 16.46 16.10 -5.96
C ALA A 152 17.11 15.21 -4.87
N VAL A 153 16.46 14.09 -4.49
CA VAL A 153 16.99 13.17 -3.46
C VAL A 153 17.68 11.94 -4.05
N ALA A 154 17.57 11.72 -5.37
CA ALA A 154 18.14 10.54 -6.02
C ALA A 154 19.67 10.63 -6.16
N GLY A 155 20.25 11.85 -6.23
CA GLY A 155 21.62 12.02 -6.65
C GLY A 155 21.85 11.46 -8.07
N GLU A 156 22.84 10.62 -8.23
CA GLU A 156 23.14 9.96 -9.53
C GLU A 156 22.37 8.64 -9.74
N ARG A 157 21.61 8.18 -8.76
CA ARG A 157 20.87 6.92 -8.85
C ARG A 157 19.81 6.97 -9.94
N ARG A 158 19.55 5.82 -10.53
CA ARG A 158 18.32 5.61 -11.31
C ARG A 158 17.12 5.60 -10.39
N LEU A 159 15.93 5.84 -10.93
CA LEU A 159 14.67 5.87 -10.21
C LEU A 159 13.81 4.67 -10.65
N CYS A 160 13.50 3.78 -9.72
CA CYS A 160 12.69 2.59 -9.98
C CYS A 160 11.23 2.86 -9.63
N PHE A 161 10.37 2.92 -10.63
CA PHE A 161 8.93 3.20 -10.49
C PHE A 161 8.12 1.91 -10.45
N LEU A 162 7.28 1.77 -9.44
CA LEU A 162 6.33 0.69 -9.24
C LEU A 162 5.02 1.24 -8.65
N GLY A 163 3.99 0.42 -8.58
CA GLY A 163 2.63 0.84 -8.22
C GLY A 163 1.71 0.95 -9.43
N ASP A 164 0.41 1.05 -9.18
CA ASP A 164 -0.62 1.14 -10.23
C ASP A 164 -0.54 2.44 -11.04
N GLY A 165 0.00 3.51 -10.46
CA GLY A 165 0.27 4.77 -11.17
C GLY A 165 1.20 4.63 -12.36
N VAL A 166 2.09 3.62 -12.36
CA VAL A 166 2.99 3.33 -13.50
C VAL A 166 2.21 3.06 -14.78
N SER A 167 1.06 2.39 -14.70
CA SER A 167 0.25 2.09 -15.89
C SER A 167 -0.30 3.34 -16.57
N THR A 168 -0.57 4.38 -15.80
CA THR A 168 -1.10 5.66 -16.30
C THR A 168 0.01 6.61 -16.75
N TYR A 169 1.15 6.61 -16.04
CA TYR A 169 2.14 7.68 -16.18
C TYR A 169 3.47 7.24 -16.79
N ARG A 170 3.58 5.97 -17.25
CA ARG A 170 4.82 5.38 -17.78
C ARG A 170 5.51 6.26 -18.82
N ASP A 171 4.76 6.69 -19.83
CA ASP A 171 5.34 7.43 -20.97
C ASP A 171 5.85 8.80 -20.53
N ALA A 172 5.12 9.52 -19.69
CA ALA A 172 5.55 10.79 -19.13
C ALA A 172 6.79 10.66 -18.22
N ILE A 173 6.90 9.55 -17.47
CA ILE A 173 8.08 9.25 -16.65
C ILE A 173 9.30 9.00 -17.53
N VAL A 174 9.15 8.16 -18.55
CA VAL A 174 10.25 7.82 -19.47
C VAL A 174 10.67 9.04 -20.29
N GLU A 175 9.73 9.83 -20.79
CA GLU A 175 10.01 11.10 -21.51
C GLU A 175 10.80 12.08 -20.62
N ARG A 176 10.43 12.22 -19.34
CA ARG A 176 11.07 13.18 -18.42
C ARG A 176 12.45 12.73 -17.94
N LEU A 177 12.66 11.43 -17.72
CA LEU A 177 13.82 10.90 -17.02
C LEU A 177 14.80 10.12 -17.91
N GLY A 178 14.37 9.72 -19.12
CA GLY A 178 15.19 8.94 -20.04
C GLY A 178 15.76 7.67 -19.41
N GLU A 179 17.05 7.47 -19.55
CA GLU A 179 17.78 6.28 -19.05
C GLU A 179 17.80 6.18 -17.51
N ARG A 180 17.48 7.26 -16.79
CA ARG A 180 17.37 7.23 -15.35
C ARG A 180 16.09 6.56 -14.87
N ALA A 181 15.06 6.41 -15.73
CA ALA A 181 13.82 5.72 -15.39
C ALA A 181 13.99 4.21 -15.48
N VAL A 182 13.71 3.52 -14.40
CA VAL A 182 13.56 2.07 -14.35
C VAL A 182 12.09 1.79 -14.08
N ILE A 183 11.42 1.10 -14.98
CA ILE A 183 10.01 0.71 -14.82
C ILE A 183 9.95 -0.72 -14.34
N ALA A 184 9.37 -0.95 -13.17
CA ALA A 184 9.20 -2.29 -12.63
C ALA A 184 8.37 -3.16 -13.59
N PRO A 185 8.75 -4.43 -13.79
CA PRO A 185 7.99 -5.37 -14.61
C PRO A 185 6.59 -5.61 -14.02
N ALA A 186 5.65 -6.08 -14.84
CA ALA A 186 4.24 -6.16 -14.48
C ALA A 186 3.97 -6.93 -13.18
N HIS A 187 4.72 -8.01 -12.91
CA HIS A 187 4.55 -8.84 -11.71
C HIS A 187 5.05 -8.18 -10.42
N MET A 188 5.84 -7.10 -10.52
CA MET A 188 6.36 -6.33 -9.37
C MET A 188 5.64 -4.99 -9.16
N ARG A 189 4.66 -4.65 -10.01
CA ARG A 189 4.01 -3.33 -9.97
C ARG A 189 3.05 -3.15 -8.82
N TYR A 190 2.39 -4.23 -8.41
CA TYR A 190 1.35 -4.13 -7.40
C TYR A 190 1.87 -4.47 -6.02
N LEU A 191 1.23 -3.90 -5.03
CA LEU A 191 1.53 -4.20 -3.64
C LEU A 191 1.33 -5.70 -3.37
N ARG A 192 2.33 -6.31 -2.73
CA ARG A 192 2.34 -7.70 -2.31
C ARG A 192 1.85 -7.81 -0.87
N PRO A 193 0.82 -8.62 -0.58
CA PRO A 193 0.35 -8.81 0.79
C PRO A 193 1.43 -9.35 1.74
N ALA A 194 2.37 -10.15 1.24
CA ALA A 194 3.53 -10.59 2.00
C ALA A 194 4.36 -9.42 2.54
N SER A 195 4.61 -8.39 1.70
CA SER A 195 5.33 -7.17 2.16
C SER A 195 4.58 -6.43 3.27
N VAL A 196 3.25 -6.43 3.23
CA VAL A 196 2.42 -5.87 4.33
C VAL A 196 2.64 -6.67 5.61
N GLY A 197 2.62 -8.00 5.51
CA GLY A 197 2.84 -8.91 6.63
C GLY A 197 4.21 -8.74 7.26
N GLU A 198 5.26 -8.69 6.45
CA GLU A 198 6.64 -8.50 6.92
C GLU A 198 6.83 -7.15 7.61
N LEU A 199 6.35 -6.05 7.02
CA LEU A 199 6.40 -4.72 7.66
C LEU A 199 5.61 -4.68 8.96
N ALA A 200 4.44 -5.33 9.00
CA ALA A 200 3.66 -5.44 10.23
C ALA A 200 4.39 -6.26 11.30
N TRP A 201 5.05 -7.35 10.92
CA TRP A 201 5.88 -8.15 11.81
C TRP A 201 7.05 -7.36 12.40
N LEU A 202 7.76 -6.60 11.58
CA LEU A 202 8.85 -5.72 12.02
C LEU A 202 8.37 -4.62 12.97
N ASN A 203 7.13 -4.15 12.79
CA ASN A 203 6.51 -3.11 13.59
C ASN A 203 5.55 -3.63 14.68
N ARG A 204 5.55 -4.93 14.99
CA ARG A 204 4.60 -5.56 15.94
C ARG A 204 4.56 -4.93 17.33
N GLU A 205 5.70 -4.39 17.78
CA GLU A 205 5.79 -3.69 19.05
C GLU A 205 5.05 -2.33 19.05
N ARG A 206 4.70 -1.81 17.87
CA ARG A 206 3.88 -0.61 17.67
C ARG A 206 2.41 -0.93 17.42
N SER A 207 2.00 -2.17 17.71
CA SER A 207 0.61 -2.57 17.57
C SER A 207 -0.31 -1.75 18.48
N VAL A 208 -1.52 -1.52 18.00
CA VAL A 208 -2.53 -0.71 18.67
C VAL A 208 -3.81 -1.50 18.88
N ASP A 209 -4.67 -1.02 19.76
CA ASP A 209 -6.05 -1.49 19.83
C ASP A 209 -6.79 -1.20 18.52
N TYR A 210 -7.78 -2.04 18.19
CA TYR A 210 -8.58 -1.89 16.97
C TYR A 210 -9.25 -0.51 16.85
N LEU A 211 -9.57 0.16 17.95
CA LEU A 211 -10.16 1.51 17.94
C LEU A 211 -9.19 2.54 17.36
N ALA A 212 -7.90 2.40 17.65
CA ALA A 212 -6.86 3.31 17.21
C ALA A 212 -6.38 3.06 15.77
N LEU A 213 -6.71 1.91 15.17
CA LEU A 213 -6.37 1.65 13.77
C LEU A 213 -7.25 2.53 12.86
N MET A 214 -6.67 3.51 12.18
CA MET A 214 -7.39 4.48 11.36
C MET A 214 -6.80 4.60 9.96
N PRO A 215 -7.65 4.80 8.92
CA PRO A 215 -7.17 5.18 7.60
C PRO A 215 -6.38 6.49 7.61
N VAL A 216 -5.34 6.56 6.79
CA VAL A 216 -4.53 7.76 6.56
C VAL A 216 -4.87 8.34 5.19
N TYR A 217 -5.42 9.55 5.16
CA TYR A 217 -5.81 10.22 3.92
C TYR A 217 -4.89 11.40 3.63
N LEU A 218 -4.19 11.34 2.51
CA LEU A 218 -3.37 12.46 2.02
C LEU A 218 -4.20 13.52 1.28
N ARG A 219 -5.44 13.17 0.90
CA ARG A 219 -6.38 14.06 0.21
C ARG A 219 -7.79 13.86 0.75
N ALA A 220 -8.56 14.94 0.75
CA ALA A 220 -9.99 14.85 1.02
C ALA A 220 -10.71 13.95 0.00
N PRO A 221 -11.80 13.26 0.37
CA PRO A 221 -12.62 12.47 -0.54
C PRO A 221 -13.01 13.24 -1.80
N GLN A 222 -13.16 12.54 -2.92
CA GLN A 222 -13.52 13.18 -4.20
C GLN A 222 -14.82 13.99 -4.10
N ALA A 223 -15.84 13.47 -3.40
CA ALA A 223 -17.11 14.15 -3.20
C ALA A 223 -16.96 15.50 -2.45
N GLU A 224 -16.09 15.55 -1.46
CA GLU A 224 -15.81 16.79 -0.72
C GLU A 224 -15.07 17.83 -1.60
N ARG A 225 -14.11 17.36 -2.41
CA ARG A 225 -13.38 18.21 -3.35
C ARG A 225 -14.28 18.76 -4.45
N GLU A 226 -15.19 17.95 -4.99
CA GLU A 226 -16.19 18.38 -5.98
C GLU A 226 -17.17 19.37 -5.37
N ARG A 227 -17.61 19.13 -4.14
CA ARG A 227 -18.47 20.05 -3.39
C ARG A 227 -17.77 21.40 -3.17
N ALA A 228 -16.52 21.40 -2.74
CA ALA A 228 -15.72 22.61 -2.54
C ALA A 228 -15.55 23.41 -3.86
N ARG A 229 -15.30 22.73 -4.99
CA ARG A 229 -15.22 23.37 -6.31
C ARG A 229 -16.56 24.00 -6.73
N ARG A 230 -17.69 23.34 -6.49
CA ARG A 230 -19.02 23.86 -6.80
C ARG A 230 -19.39 25.08 -5.95
N LEU A 231 -18.93 25.09 -4.70
CA LEU A 231 -19.18 26.21 -3.78
C LEU A 231 -18.22 27.37 -4.01
N GLY A 232 -16.94 27.12 -4.32
CA GLY A 232 -15.95 28.16 -4.62
C GLY A 232 -16.08 28.79 -6.02
N GLY A 233 -16.81 28.20 -6.96
CA GLY A 233 -17.11 28.74 -8.27
C GLY A 233 -18.36 29.65 -8.29
N ARG A 234 -18.89 30.03 -7.13
CA ARG A 234 -20.05 30.95 -6.96
C ARG A 234 -19.66 32.27 -6.28
N ALA A 235 -18.38 32.68 -6.33
CA ALA A 235 -17.90 33.97 -5.88
C ALA A 235 -17.45 34.83 -7.07
#